data_319a4e659440dad994e322fe9f74082e
#
_entry.id   319a4e659440dad994e322fe9f74082e
#
_cell.length_a   1.000
_cell.length_b   1.000
_cell.length_c   1.000
_cell.angle_alpha   90.00
_cell.angle_beta   90.00
_cell.angle_gamma   90.00
#
_symmetry.space_group_name_H-M   'P 1'
#
loop_
_entity.id
_entity.type
_entity.pdbx_description
1 polymer ?
#
loop_
_entity_poly.entity_id
_entity_poly.type
_entity_poly.pdbx_seq_one_letter_code
_entity_poly.pdbx_strand_id
1 'polypeptide(L)'
;MNKRFSDLILAAIKQRISDLHITGGFPLIFRSDGIIHFDKNVKWTHTEIDAMVKEMLSERQLLTLRKKWSVDYAMSFNHVRVRINTFYTTRGLSLA
;
A
#
# COMPACT_ATOMS: atom_id res chain seq x y z
N MET A 1 -2.45 -11.65 7.02
CA MET A 1 -2.44 -10.43 6.19
C MET A 1 -3.81 -9.77 6.17
N ASN A 2 -3.86 -8.47 6.09
CA ASN A 2 -5.11 -7.72 6.01
C ASN A 2 -5.90 -8.10 4.76
N LYS A 3 -7.13 -8.60 4.95
CA LYS A 3 -7.95 -9.08 3.84
C LYS A 3 -8.34 -7.97 2.87
N ARG A 4 -8.68 -6.79 3.37
CA ARG A 4 -9.05 -5.64 2.55
C ARG A 4 -7.91 -5.24 1.61
N PHE A 5 -6.69 -5.22 2.12
CA PHE A 5 -5.50 -4.91 1.33
C PHE A 5 -5.22 -6.01 0.31
N SER A 6 -5.28 -7.27 0.72
CA SER A 6 -5.09 -8.41 -0.18
C SER A 6 -6.10 -8.41 -1.32
N ASP A 7 -7.37 -8.18 -1.01
CA ASP A 7 -8.43 -8.11 -2.02
C ASP A 7 -8.21 -6.94 -2.99
N LEU A 8 -7.75 -5.79 -2.49
CA LEU A 8 -7.41 -4.64 -3.32
C LEU A 8 -6.29 -4.96 -4.31
N ILE A 9 -5.22 -5.59 -3.82
CA ILE A 9 -4.09 -5.97 -4.68
C ILE A 9 -4.51 -6.99 -5.74
N LEU A 10 -5.29 -8.00 -5.36
CA LEU A 10 -5.76 -9.01 -6.31
C LEU A 10 -6.66 -8.40 -7.39
N ALA A 11 -7.54 -7.48 -7.00
CA ALA A 11 -8.37 -6.76 -7.96
C ALA A 11 -7.53 -5.89 -8.90
N ALA A 12 -6.50 -5.23 -8.38
CA ALA A 12 -5.58 -4.41 -9.18
C ALA A 12 -4.82 -5.27 -10.21
N ILE A 13 -4.35 -6.44 -9.80
CA ILE A 13 -3.68 -7.38 -10.71
C ILE A 13 -4.63 -7.80 -11.83
N LYS A 14 -5.87 -8.15 -11.49
CA LYS A 14 -6.89 -8.58 -12.46
C LYS A 14 -7.21 -7.49 -13.48
N GLN A 15 -7.23 -6.23 -13.04
CA GLN A 15 -7.52 -5.07 -13.89
C GLN A 15 -6.28 -4.50 -14.58
N ARG A 16 -5.12 -5.12 -14.40
CA ARG A 16 -3.85 -4.69 -14.99
C ARG A 16 -3.44 -3.27 -14.58
N ILE A 17 -3.70 -2.92 -13.34
CA ILE A 17 -3.24 -1.66 -12.77
C ILE A 17 -1.74 -1.76 -12.50
N SER A 18 -0.98 -0.74 -12.92
CA SER A 18 0.49 -0.76 -12.77
C SER A 18 0.97 -0.21 -11.43
N ASP A 19 0.24 0.74 -10.85
CA ASP A 19 0.64 1.43 -9.63
C ASP A 19 -0.57 1.74 -8.76
N LEU A 20 -0.38 1.62 -7.44
CA LEU A 20 -1.36 2.01 -6.43
C LEU A 20 -0.68 2.91 -5.40
N HIS A 21 -1.40 3.94 -4.94
CA HIS A 21 -0.94 4.81 -3.86
C HIS A 21 -2.04 4.90 -2.80
N ILE A 22 -1.68 4.54 -1.57
CA ILE A 22 -2.59 4.56 -0.43
C ILE A 22 -2.06 5.57 0.58
N THR A 23 -2.83 6.61 0.83
CA THR A 23 -2.52 7.65 1.81
C THR A 23 -3.74 7.88 2.69
N GLY A 24 -3.54 7.86 4.01
CA GLY A 24 -4.63 8.03 4.96
C GLY A 24 -5.39 9.33 4.74
N GLY A 25 -6.72 9.23 4.70
CA GLY A 25 -7.61 10.37 4.50
C GLY A 25 -7.78 10.85 3.06
N PHE A 26 -7.10 10.20 2.09
CA PHE A 26 -7.19 10.55 0.68
C PHE A 26 -7.80 9.43 -0.15
N PRO A 27 -8.43 9.75 -1.29
CA PRO A 27 -8.89 8.73 -2.22
C PRO A 27 -7.74 7.84 -2.68
N LEU A 28 -8.04 6.59 -3.00
CA LEU A 28 -7.09 5.70 -3.64
C LEU A 28 -6.65 6.30 -4.97
N ILE A 29 -5.36 6.32 -5.22
CA ILE A 29 -4.78 6.76 -6.50
C ILE A 29 -4.21 5.54 -7.19
N PHE A 30 -4.51 5.39 -8.48
CA PHE A 30 -3.96 4.28 -9.25
C PHE A 30 -3.67 4.70 -10.69
N ARG A 31 -2.76 3.98 -11.32
CA ARG A 31 -2.42 4.18 -12.73
C ARG A 31 -2.85 2.96 -13.53
N SER A 32 -3.56 3.21 -14.63
CA SER A 32 -3.97 2.19 -15.57
C SER A 32 -3.74 2.71 -16.98
N ASP A 33 -3.06 1.94 -17.82
CA ASP A 33 -2.71 2.32 -19.20
C ASP A 33 -2.00 3.69 -19.27
N GLY A 34 -1.15 3.98 -18.30
CA GLY A 34 -0.40 5.24 -18.24
C GLY A 34 -1.19 6.42 -17.71
N ILE A 35 -2.48 6.27 -17.41
CA ILE A 35 -3.37 7.33 -16.93
C ILE A 35 -3.58 7.20 -15.44
N ILE A 36 -3.49 8.31 -14.72
CA ILE A 36 -3.71 8.38 -13.27
C ILE A 36 -5.20 8.58 -13.00
N HIS A 37 -5.73 7.74 -12.09
CA HIS A 37 -7.12 7.78 -11.67
C HIS A 37 -7.22 7.96 -10.16
N PHE A 38 -8.34 8.52 -9.71
CA PHE A 38 -8.69 8.64 -8.30
C PHE A 38 -9.99 7.89 -8.03
N ASP A 39 -9.98 6.99 -7.04
CA ASP A 39 -11.22 6.33 -6.62
C ASP A 39 -11.69 6.94 -5.30
N LYS A 40 -12.68 7.83 -5.39
CA LYS A 40 -13.22 8.55 -4.24
C LYS A 40 -14.00 7.64 -3.28
N ASN A 41 -14.40 6.45 -3.74
CA ASN A 41 -15.13 5.50 -2.93
C ASN A 41 -14.23 4.60 -2.10
N VAL A 42 -12.91 4.63 -2.36
CA VAL A 42 -11.92 3.84 -1.63
C VAL A 42 -11.03 4.79 -0.85
N LYS A 43 -11.23 4.80 0.47
CA LYS A 43 -10.39 5.58 1.39
C LYS A 43 -9.95 4.71 2.55
N TRP A 44 -8.72 4.93 2.97
CA TRP A 44 -8.15 4.30 4.15
C TRP A 44 -7.91 5.36 5.20
N THR A 45 -8.25 5.09 6.45
CA THR A 45 -7.89 5.98 7.56
C THR A 45 -6.43 5.75 7.96
N HIS A 46 -5.84 6.71 8.63
CA HIS A 46 -4.48 6.54 9.18
C HIS A 46 -4.41 5.33 10.12
N THR A 47 -5.43 5.13 10.96
CA THR A 47 -5.52 4.01 11.88
C THR A 47 -5.53 2.68 11.13
N GLU A 48 -6.29 2.59 10.05
CA GLU A 48 -6.34 1.37 9.22
C GLU A 48 -5.00 1.07 8.57
N ILE A 49 -4.32 2.08 8.05
CA ILE A 49 -2.99 1.92 7.44
C ILE A 49 -1.97 1.48 8.48
N ASP A 50 -1.96 2.10 9.64
CA ASP A 50 -1.03 1.74 10.72
C ASP A 50 -1.21 0.29 11.15
N ALA A 51 -2.45 -0.14 11.36
CA ALA A 51 -2.76 -1.52 11.74
C ALA A 51 -2.31 -2.52 10.67
N MET A 52 -2.59 -2.20 9.40
CA MET A 52 -2.21 -3.04 8.27
C MET A 52 -0.70 -3.17 8.14
N VAL A 53 0.04 -2.08 8.27
CA VAL A 53 1.50 -2.07 8.17
C VAL A 53 2.12 -2.89 9.29
N LYS A 54 1.63 -2.76 10.52
CA LYS A 54 2.11 -3.54 11.67
C LYS A 54 1.89 -5.04 11.49
N GLU A 55 0.79 -5.42 10.88
CA GLU A 55 0.48 -6.82 10.61
C GLU A 55 1.33 -7.38 9.47
N MET A 56 1.56 -6.58 8.42
CA MET A 56 2.20 -7.02 7.19
C MET A 56 3.72 -7.08 7.26
N LEU A 57 4.35 -6.15 7.97
CA LEU A 57 5.80 -6.06 8.06
C LEU A 57 6.36 -6.94 9.17
N SER A 58 7.54 -7.54 8.92
CA SER A 58 8.31 -8.21 9.96
C SER A 58 8.86 -7.20 10.96
N GLU A 59 9.31 -7.68 12.13
CA GLU A 59 9.95 -6.81 13.13
C GLU A 59 11.16 -6.07 12.55
N ARG A 60 11.94 -6.74 11.72
CA ARG A 60 13.10 -6.16 11.06
C ARG A 60 12.71 -5.04 10.11
N GLN A 61 11.65 -5.25 9.31
CA GLN A 61 11.13 -4.24 8.41
C GLN A 61 10.55 -3.05 9.16
N LEU A 62 9.83 -3.30 10.25
CA LEU A 62 9.31 -2.23 11.10
C LEU A 62 10.43 -1.39 11.71
N LEU A 63 11.52 -2.03 12.11
CA LEU A 63 12.69 -1.33 12.65
C LEU A 63 13.33 -0.44 11.57
N THR A 64 13.47 -0.95 10.36
CA THR A 64 13.98 -0.18 9.22
C THR A 64 13.09 1.04 8.93
N LEU A 65 11.77 0.84 8.95
CA LEU A 65 10.81 1.92 8.75
C LEU A 65 10.97 3.03 9.78
N ARG A 66 11.14 2.67 11.06
CA ARG A 66 11.36 3.66 12.13
C ARG A 66 12.65 4.42 11.98
N LYS A 67 13.74 3.76 11.56
CA LYS A 67 15.05 4.38 11.44
C LYS A 67 15.19 5.25 10.19
N LYS A 68 14.69 4.75 9.06
CA LYS A 68 14.90 5.37 7.75
C LYS A 68 13.68 6.09 7.21
N TRP A 69 12.54 5.99 7.90
CA TRP A 69 11.25 6.56 7.50
C TRP A 69 10.67 5.95 6.22
N SER A 70 11.31 4.93 5.71
CA SER A 70 10.80 4.17 4.58
C SER A 70 11.34 2.75 4.59
N VAL A 71 10.60 1.83 4.03
CA VAL A 71 11.03 0.46 3.78
C VAL A 71 10.46 -0.01 2.45
N ASP A 72 11.33 -0.59 1.64
CA ASP A 72 10.99 -1.12 0.31
C ASP A 72 11.09 -2.65 0.39
N TYR A 73 10.03 -3.33 -0.02
CA TYR A 73 9.97 -4.79 0.04
C TYR A 73 9.06 -5.33 -1.05
N ALA A 74 9.10 -6.63 -1.24
CA ALA A 74 8.28 -7.30 -2.23
C ALA A 74 7.51 -8.45 -1.60
N MET A 75 6.32 -8.70 -2.10
CA MET A 75 5.44 -9.78 -1.67
C MET A 75 4.84 -10.47 -2.88
N SER A 76 4.45 -11.73 -2.72
CA SER A 76 3.76 -12.47 -3.78
C SER A 76 2.27 -12.54 -3.49
N PHE A 77 1.48 -12.23 -4.50
CA PHE A 77 0.02 -12.36 -4.48
C PHE A 77 -0.37 -13.19 -5.70
N ASN A 78 -0.92 -14.39 -5.47
CA ASN A 78 -1.33 -15.28 -6.57
C ASN A 78 -0.24 -15.46 -7.64
N HIS A 79 0.99 -15.74 -7.21
CA HIS A 79 2.18 -15.89 -8.08
C HIS A 79 2.63 -14.61 -8.79
N VAL A 80 2.02 -13.47 -8.50
CA VAL A 80 2.45 -12.17 -9.01
C VAL A 80 3.32 -11.50 -7.94
N ARG A 81 4.50 -11.02 -8.35
CA ARG A 81 5.41 -10.30 -7.45
C ARG A 81 5.01 -8.83 -7.42
N VAL A 82 4.75 -8.31 -6.22
CA VAL A 82 4.35 -6.93 -6.01
C VAL A 82 5.42 -6.23 -5.17
N ARG A 83 5.90 -5.10 -5.65
CA ARG A 83 6.85 -4.26 -4.92
C ARG A 83 6.07 -3.21 -4.13
N ILE A 84 6.40 -3.07 -2.85
CA ILE A 84 5.72 -2.14 -1.95
C ILE A 84 6.75 -1.24 -1.29
N ASN A 85 6.48 0.05 -1.30
CA ASN A 85 7.24 1.03 -0.53
C ASN A 85 6.31 1.64 0.52
N THR A 86 6.66 1.44 1.80
CA THR A 86 5.94 2.04 2.92
C THR A 86 6.80 3.15 3.49
N PHE A 87 6.25 4.33 3.70
CA PHE A 87 7.00 5.50 4.12
C PHE A 87 6.18 6.44 4.98
N TYR A 88 6.87 7.23 5.81
CA TYR A 88 6.25 8.30 6.57
C TYR A 88 6.19 9.58 5.77
N THR A 89 5.09 10.30 5.91
CA THR A 89 4.95 11.68 5.44
C THR A 89 4.57 12.54 6.65
N THR A 90 4.44 13.84 6.45
CA THR A 90 3.94 14.74 7.49
C THR A 90 2.52 14.39 7.95
N ARG A 91 1.81 13.54 7.19
CA ARG A 91 0.43 13.11 7.48
C ARG A 91 0.33 11.69 8.03
N GLY A 92 1.46 10.97 8.18
CA GLY A 92 1.50 9.61 8.67
C GLY A 92 2.04 8.64 7.63
N LEU A 93 1.68 7.36 7.73
CA LEU A 93 2.15 6.32 6.82
C LEU A 93 1.41 6.35 5.48
N SER A 94 2.17 6.11 4.42
CA SER A 94 1.65 5.93 3.06
C SER A 94 2.29 4.70 2.42
N LEU A 95 1.60 4.10 1.44
CA LEU A 95 2.10 2.98 0.66
C LEU A 95 2.04 3.30 -0.82
N ALA A 96 3.02 2.77 -1.54
CA ALA A 96 3.05 2.90 -2.99
C ALA A 96 3.48 1.59 -3.66
#